data_d94bdca88cd120e7747b7a0f1086cd7f
#
_entry.id   d94bdca88cd120e7747b7a0f1086cd7f
#
_cell.length_a   1.000
_cell.length_b   1.000
_cell.length_c   1.000
_cell.angle_alpha   90.00
_cell.angle_beta   90.00
_cell.angle_gamma   90.00
#
_symmetry.space_group_name_H-M   'P 1'
#
loop_
_entity.id
_entity.type
_entity.pdbx_description
1 polymer ?
#
loop_
_entity_poly.entity_id
_entity_poly.type
_entity_poly.pdbx_seq_one_letter_code
_entity_poly.pdbx_strand_id
1 'polypeptide(L)'
;ADRPIPSLGNRTPLQAAYKPYMDYVAAHGACGMTHMVPKGMPPQSDTANLAVMGYDPEVYYRGRSPLEAVSMGVELAPTDIAIRCNILTLSDEPDYLDRTMIDYSAGEISNEEGKALVEYLAERMNTEQLELHAGISYRHCLVIHNAELGTDLTPPHDITGKPIRNCMPAG
;
A
#
# COMPACT_ATOMS: atom_id res chain seq x y z
N ALA A 1 1.52 -20.44 -3.77
CA ALA A 1 2.53 -21.49 -3.99
C ALA A 1 2.13 -22.81 -3.35
N ASP A 2 0.99 -22.86 -2.79
CA ASP A 2 0.49 -23.92 -1.90
C ASP A 2 -0.58 -24.83 -2.54
N ARG A 3 -1.07 -24.49 -3.74
CA ARG A 3 -2.05 -25.33 -4.46
C ARG A 3 -1.37 -26.18 -5.52
N PRO A 4 -1.75 -27.48 -5.63
CA PRO A 4 -1.29 -28.34 -6.71
C PRO A 4 -1.71 -27.82 -8.09
N ILE A 5 -0.82 -27.89 -9.05
CA ILE A 5 -1.04 -27.44 -10.44
C ILE A 5 -0.99 -28.68 -11.36
N PRO A 6 -2.03 -28.93 -12.18
CA PRO A 6 -2.09 -30.13 -13.06
C PRO A 6 -0.89 -30.24 -14.00
N SER A 7 -0.43 -29.14 -14.61
CA SER A 7 0.73 -29.13 -15.50
C SER A 7 2.07 -29.45 -14.81
N LEU A 8 2.11 -29.41 -13.48
CA LEU A 8 3.27 -29.82 -12.67
C LEU A 8 3.11 -31.26 -12.11
N GLY A 9 2.23 -32.07 -12.68
CA GLY A 9 1.93 -33.40 -12.18
C GLY A 9 1.23 -33.39 -10.83
N ASN A 10 0.30 -32.46 -10.62
CA ASN A 10 -0.44 -32.24 -9.37
C ASN A 10 0.48 -31.95 -8.16
N ARG A 11 1.63 -31.37 -8.40
CA ARG A 11 2.52 -30.86 -7.35
C ARG A 11 2.34 -29.35 -7.18
N THR A 12 2.62 -28.84 -5.99
CA THR A 12 2.74 -27.40 -5.78
C THR A 12 4.01 -26.87 -6.46
N PRO A 13 4.10 -25.57 -6.80
CA PRO A 13 5.34 -24.97 -7.29
C PRO A 13 6.54 -25.26 -6.39
N LEU A 14 6.35 -25.20 -5.07
CA LEU A 14 7.40 -25.48 -4.09
C LEU A 14 7.84 -26.95 -4.16
N GLN A 15 6.92 -27.91 -4.34
CA GLN A 15 7.24 -29.32 -4.49
C GLN A 15 7.93 -29.64 -5.83
N ALA A 16 7.65 -28.86 -6.87
CA ALA A 16 8.21 -29.06 -8.20
C ALA A 16 9.58 -28.38 -8.38
N ALA A 17 9.89 -27.35 -7.59
CA ALA A 17 11.13 -26.60 -7.69
C ALA A 17 12.34 -27.45 -7.29
N TYR A 18 13.47 -27.22 -7.97
CA TYR A 18 14.77 -27.76 -7.56
C TYR A 18 15.34 -26.93 -6.41
N LYS A 19 15.33 -27.49 -5.20
CA LYS A 19 15.65 -26.76 -3.95
C LYS A 19 16.40 -27.61 -2.91
N PRO A 20 17.52 -28.26 -3.30
CA PRO A 20 18.17 -29.26 -2.47
C PRO A 20 18.59 -28.75 -1.09
N TYR A 21 18.98 -27.49 -0.97
CA TYR A 21 19.37 -26.89 0.31
C TYR A 21 18.17 -26.63 1.23
N MET A 22 17.05 -26.19 0.69
CA MET A 22 15.81 -26.06 1.46
C MET A 22 15.31 -27.42 1.93
N ASP A 23 15.36 -28.41 1.06
CA ASP A 23 14.97 -29.79 1.41
C ASP A 23 15.90 -30.38 2.49
N TYR A 24 17.19 -30.10 2.42
CA TYR A 24 18.15 -30.51 3.44
C TYR A 24 17.80 -29.89 4.81
N VAL A 25 17.60 -28.58 4.86
CA VAL A 25 17.24 -27.88 6.10
C VAL A 25 15.92 -28.37 6.66
N ALA A 26 14.91 -28.58 5.82
CA ALA A 26 13.61 -29.09 6.24
C ALA A 26 13.68 -30.53 6.79
N ALA A 27 14.55 -31.38 6.20
CA ALA A 27 14.73 -32.77 6.64
C ALA A 27 15.53 -32.92 7.94
N HIS A 28 16.41 -31.96 8.26
CA HIS A 28 17.30 -32.00 9.43
C HIS A 28 16.94 -30.99 10.51
N GLY A 29 16.01 -30.09 10.22
CA GLY A 29 15.51 -29.08 11.15
C GLY A 29 14.12 -29.42 11.70
N ALA A 30 13.58 -28.50 12.47
CA ALA A 30 12.18 -28.54 12.93
C ALA A 30 11.34 -27.63 12.05
N CYS A 31 10.25 -28.16 11.52
CA CYS A 31 9.28 -27.41 10.71
C CYS A 31 7.94 -27.35 11.42
N GLY A 32 7.23 -26.24 11.22
CA GLY A 32 5.91 -26.04 11.81
C GLY A 32 5.10 -25.00 11.05
N MET A 33 3.86 -24.82 11.47
CA MET A 33 2.95 -23.78 10.97
C MET A 33 2.91 -22.62 11.96
N THR A 34 3.01 -21.40 11.45
CA THR A 34 2.94 -20.18 12.25
C THR A 34 1.82 -19.28 11.73
N HIS A 35 1.03 -18.73 12.64
CA HIS A 35 0.09 -17.66 12.31
C HIS A 35 0.85 -16.33 12.21
N MET A 36 1.02 -15.85 10.97
CA MET A 36 1.74 -14.60 10.70
C MET A 36 0.83 -13.38 10.74
N VAL A 37 -0.49 -13.57 10.63
CA VAL A 37 -1.48 -12.49 10.68
C VAL A 37 -2.41 -12.76 11.84
N PRO A 38 -2.57 -11.83 12.81
CA PRO A 38 -3.51 -11.97 13.91
C PRO A 38 -4.95 -12.15 13.43
N LYS A 39 -5.76 -12.84 14.22
CA LYS A 39 -7.15 -13.09 13.88
C LYS A 39 -7.93 -11.77 13.81
N GLY A 40 -8.58 -11.52 12.68
CA GLY A 40 -9.37 -10.29 12.48
C GLY A 40 -8.61 -9.19 11.72
N MET A 41 -7.31 -9.30 11.57
CA MET A 41 -6.55 -8.40 10.71
C MET A 41 -6.56 -8.86 9.24
N PRO A 42 -6.53 -7.94 8.28
CA PRO A 42 -6.45 -8.29 6.86
C PRO A 42 -5.11 -8.99 6.57
N PRO A 43 -5.09 -10.04 5.72
CA PRO A 43 -3.87 -10.76 5.37
C PRO A 43 -3.03 -9.98 4.36
N GLN A 44 -2.35 -8.97 4.85
CA GLN A 44 -1.47 -8.10 4.07
C GLN A 44 0.00 -8.35 4.41
N SER A 45 0.88 -8.00 3.47
CA SER A 45 2.32 -8.26 3.62
C SER A 45 2.99 -7.43 4.72
N ASP A 46 2.52 -6.22 4.96
CA ASP A 46 2.99 -5.34 6.03
C ASP A 46 2.70 -5.94 7.41
N THR A 47 1.46 -6.39 7.65
CA THR A 47 1.06 -7.10 8.89
C THR A 47 1.91 -8.36 9.09
N ALA A 48 2.04 -9.18 8.05
CA ALA A 48 2.80 -10.42 8.12
C ALA A 48 4.30 -10.16 8.35
N ASN A 49 4.87 -9.13 7.72
CA ASN A 49 6.29 -8.78 7.91
C ASN A 49 6.57 -8.26 9.31
N LEU A 50 5.69 -7.47 9.92
CA LEU A 50 5.82 -7.08 11.32
C LEU A 50 5.89 -8.30 12.23
N ALA A 51 4.99 -9.27 12.04
CA ALA A 51 4.98 -10.50 12.81
C ALA A 51 6.26 -11.34 12.60
N VAL A 52 6.76 -11.47 11.37
CA VAL A 52 8.03 -12.15 11.06
C VAL A 52 9.20 -11.52 11.79
N MET A 53 9.22 -10.19 11.89
CA MET A 53 10.25 -9.45 12.60
C MET A 53 10.11 -9.46 14.13
N GLY A 54 9.05 -10.12 14.66
CA GLY A 54 8.82 -10.24 16.10
C GLY A 54 8.04 -9.08 16.72
N TYR A 55 7.49 -8.19 15.92
CA TYR A 55 6.58 -7.13 16.39
C TYR A 55 5.14 -7.62 16.36
N ASP A 56 4.38 -7.34 17.42
CA ASP A 56 2.96 -7.63 17.45
C ASP A 56 2.18 -6.65 16.54
N PRO A 57 1.58 -7.10 15.42
CA PRO A 57 0.86 -6.20 14.54
C PRO A 57 -0.35 -5.52 15.19
N GLU A 58 -1.01 -6.14 16.19
CA GLU A 58 -2.13 -5.51 16.90
C GLU A 58 -1.68 -4.28 17.69
N VAL A 59 -0.44 -4.27 18.16
CA VAL A 59 0.14 -3.15 18.91
C VAL A 59 0.76 -2.10 18.00
N TYR A 60 1.53 -2.54 17.00
CA TYR A 60 2.41 -1.64 16.23
C TYR A 60 1.88 -1.22 14.87
N TYR A 61 0.94 -1.97 14.29
CA TYR A 61 0.41 -1.62 12.98
C TYR A 61 -0.65 -0.51 13.08
N ARG A 62 -0.40 0.62 12.45
CA ARG A 62 -1.29 1.79 12.39
C ARG A 62 -1.70 2.14 10.96
N GLY A 63 -1.58 1.18 10.06
CA GLY A 63 -1.80 1.40 8.63
C GLY A 63 -0.50 1.40 7.83
N ARG A 64 -0.65 1.39 6.52
CA ARG A 64 0.47 1.30 5.57
C ARG A 64 1.16 2.64 5.34
N SER A 65 0.38 3.73 5.35
CA SER A 65 0.87 5.06 5.00
C SER A 65 1.99 5.56 5.90
N PRO A 66 1.96 5.38 7.24
CA PRO A 66 3.09 5.75 8.09
C PRO A 66 4.39 5.01 7.75
N LEU A 67 4.31 3.73 7.39
CA LEU A 67 5.48 2.95 6.98
C LEU A 67 6.06 3.45 5.65
N GLU A 68 5.20 3.80 4.70
CA GLU A 68 5.61 4.40 3.42
C GLU A 68 6.24 5.78 3.64
N ALA A 69 5.65 6.63 4.49
CA ALA A 69 6.19 7.95 4.84
C ALA A 69 7.61 7.85 5.41
N VAL A 70 7.82 6.97 6.39
CA VAL A 70 9.15 6.74 6.98
C VAL A 70 10.14 6.24 5.93
N SER A 71 9.72 5.35 5.01
CA SER A 71 10.59 4.85 3.94
C SER A 71 11.00 5.94 2.93
N MET A 72 10.21 7.01 2.83
CA MET A 72 10.50 8.20 2.02
C MET A 72 11.35 9.24 2.78
N GLY A 73 11.72 8.97 4.03
CA GLY A 73 12.47 9.90 4.89
C GLY A 73 11.61 11.00 5.50
N VAL A 74 10.29 10.86 5.51
CA VAL A 74 9.36 11.81 6.13
C VAL A 74 9.31 11.54 7.62
N GLU A 75 9.61 12.55 8.43
CA GLU A 75 9.48 12.49 9.88
C GLU A 75 8.02 12.77 10.28
N LEU A 76 7.47 11.91 11.14
CA LEU A 76 6.10 12.02 11.62
C LEU A 76 6.09 12.25 13.13
N ALA A 77 5.39 13.27 13.57
CA ALA A 77 5.07 13.45 14.99
C ALA A 77 3.94 12.47 15.42
N PRO A 78 3.80 12.18 16.72
CA PRO A 78 2.76 11.26 17.21
C PRO A 78 1.31 11.67 16.88
N THR A 79 1.08 12.93 16.58
CA THR A 79 -0.23 13.50 16.22
C THR A 79 -0.42 13.71 14.72
N ASP A 80 0.54 13.29 13.91
CA ASP A 80 0.47 13.43 12.46
C ASP A 80 -0.23 12.25 11.80
N ILE A 81 -1.00 12.55 10.78
CA ILE A 81 -1.64 11.54 9.93
C ILE A 81 -0.92 11.51 8.58
N ALA A 82 -0.40 10.34 8.21
CA ALA A 82 0.13 10.10 6.89
C ALA A 82 -0.93 9.41 6.02
N ILE A 83 -1.19 9.98 4.85
CA ILE A 83 -2.14 9.46 3.87
C ILE A 83 -1.38 9.17 2.58
N ARG A 84 -1.50 7.95 2.08
CA ARG A 84 -0.99 7.61 0.76
C ARG A 84 -1.82 8.29 -0.32
N CYS A 85 -1.16 9.01 -1.22
CA CYS A 85 -1.75 9.66 -2.37
C CYS A 85 -1.26 9.01 -3.67
N ASN A 86 -2.14 8.91 -4.66
CA ASN A 86 -1.76 8.45 -5.99
C ASN A 86 -2.02 9.54 -7.03
N ILE A 87 -1.12 9.68 -8.00
CA ILE A 87 -1.46 10.27 -9.29
C ILE A 87 -2.22 9.20 -10.07
N LEU A 88 -3.34 9.56 -10.64
CA LEU A 88 -4.24 8.63 -11.31
C LEU A 88 -4.84 9.26 -12.58
N THR A 89 -5.44 8.44 -13.43
CA THR A 89 -6.14 8.89 -14.63
C THR A 89 -7.65 8.76 -14.44
N LEU A 90 -8.36 9.83 -14.70
CA LEU A 90 -9.81 9.87 -14.76
C LEU A 90 -10.27 10.04 -16.21
N SER A 91 -11.52 9.67 -16.48
CA SER A 91 -12.20 9.96 -17.73
C SER A 91 -12.58 11.45 -17.86
N ASP A 92 -13.12 11.84 -19.01
CA ASP A 92 -13.28 13.24 -19.44
C ASP A 92 -14.67 13.82 -19.17
N GLU A 93 -15.52 13.19 -18.35
CA GLU A 93 -16.86 13.71 -18.07
C GLU A 93 -16.77 15.16 -17.55
N PRO A 94 -17.70 16.04 -18.00
CA PRO A 94 -17.68 17.46 -17.62
C PRO A 94 -17.80 17.70 -16.11
N ASP A 95 -18.67 16.93 -15.43
CA ASP A 95 -18.76 16.95 -13.97
C ASP A 95 -17.65 16.10 -13.38
N TYR A 96 -16.83 16.70 -12.51
CA TYR A 96 -15.70 16.01 -11.88
C TYR A 96 -16.14 14.76 -11.11
N LEU A 97 -17.27 14.81 -10.41
CA LEU A 97 -17.74 13.69 -9.59
C LEU A 97 -18.28 12.52 -10.42
N ASP A 98 -18.67 12.75 -11.67
CA ASP A 98 -19.15 11.70 -12.57
C ASP A 98 -18.00 10.98 -13.30
N ARG A 99 -16.79 11.51 -13.19
CA ARG A 99 -15.62 10.90 -13.79
C ARG A 99 -15.38 9.49 -13.26
N THR A 100 -14.96 8.63 -14.17
CA THR A 100 -14.63 7.24 -13.89
C THR A 100 -13.12 7.10 -13.65
N MET A 101 -12.75 6.33 -12.64
CA MET A 101 -11.37 5.92 -12.42
C MET A 101 -10.92 5.00 -13.55
N ILE A 102 -10.04 5.46 -14.42
CA ILE A 102 -9.51 4.70 -15.55
C ILE A 102 -8.27 3.88 -15.12
N ASP A 103 -7.30 4.55 -14.50
CA ASP A 103 -6.05 3.93 -14.08
C ASP A 103 -5.52 4.57 -12.80
N TYR A 104 -5.32 3.76 -11.77
CA TYR A 104 -4.83 4.19 -10.46
C TYR A 104 -3.33 4.51 -10.43
N SER A 105 -2.62 4.24 -11.53
CA SER A 105 -1.17 4.41 -11.66
C SER A 105 -0.76 5.51 -12.65
N ALA A 106 -1.73 6.18 -13.29
CA ALA A 106 -1.49 7.15 -14.35
C ALA A 106 -0.57 6.60 -15.47
N GLY A 107 -0.82 5.37 -15.92
CA GLY A 107 0.00 4.70 -16.94
C GLY A 107 1.38 4.28 -16.41
N GLU A 108 1.51 4.05 -15.11
CA GLU A 108 2.80 3.84 -14.44
C GLU A 108 3.76 5.01 -14.69
N ILE A 109 3.26 6.24 -14.43
CA ILE A 109 4.02 7.49 -14.63
C ILE A 109 5.46 7.36 -14.09
N SER A 110 6.42 7.93 -14.81
CA SER A 110 7.84 7.88 -14.42
C SER A 110 8.09 8.59 -13.09
N ASN A 111 9.19 8.24 -12.42
CA ASN A 111 9.58 8.89 -11.17
C ASN A 111 9.80 10.39 -11.37
N GLU A 112 10.43 10.77 -12.49
CA GLU A 112 10.76 12.15 -12.82
C GLU A 112 9.50 12.98 -13.01
N GLU A 113 8.55 12.49 -13.80
CA GLU A 113 7.30 13.19 -14.09
C GLU A 113 6.40 13.24 -12.84
N GLY A 114 6.25 12.13 -12.12
CA GLY A 114 5.47 12.06 -10.89
C GLY A 114 6.02 13.01 -9.83
N LYS A 115 7.35 13.05 -9.66
CA LYS A 115 8.02 13.96 -8.74
C LYS A 115 7.78 15.41 -9.12
N ALA A 116 7.97 15.77 -10.40
CA ALA A 116 7.78 17.14 -10.87
C ALA A 116 6.34 17.65 -10.66
N LEU A 117 5.33 16.80 -10.91
CA LEU A 117 3.93 17.15 -10.65
C LEU A 117 3.64 17.37 -9.17
N VAL A 118 4.15 16.49 -8.30
CA VAL A 118 3.91 16.59 -6.87
C VAL A 118 4.65 17.77 -6.25
N GLU A 119 5.88 18.04 -6.66
CA GLU A 119 6.64 19.22 -6.20
C GLU A 119 5.93 20.52 -6.63
N TYR A 120 5.41 20.57 -7.87
CA TYR A 120 4.61 21.71 -8.32
C TYR A 120 3.34 21.93 -7.48
N LEU A 121 2.66 20.84 -7.08
CA LEU A 121 1.50 20.92 -6.19
C LEU A 121 1.92 21.32 -4.77
N ALA A 122 2.99 20.75 -4.24
CA ALA A 122 3.49 21.02 -2.90
C ALA A 122 3.82 22.49 -2.69
N GLU A 123 4.45 23.15 -3.68
CA GLU A 123 4.71 24.61 -3.63
C GLU A 123 3.44 25.47 -3.45
N ARG A 124 2.26 24.93 -3.77
CA ARG A 124 0.97 25.65 -3.76
C ARG A 124 0.01 25.20 -2.67
N MET A 125 0.18 23.97 -2.21
CA MET A 125 -0.75 23.32 -1.28
C MET A 125 -0.19 23.17 0.12
N ASN A 126 1.15 23.13 0.28
CA ASN A 126 1.75 22.97 1.59
C ASN A 126 1.46 24.18 2.47
N THR A 127 1.11 23.89 3.72
CA THR A 127 0.82 24.85 4.79
C THR A 127 1.47 24.37 6.08
N GLU A 128 1.29 25.08 7.18
CA GLU A 128 1.71 24.61 8.51
C GLU A 128 0.97 23.33 8.95
N GLN A 129 -0.16 23.01 8.35
CA GLN A 129 -0.99 21.85 8.70
C GLN A 129 -0.95 20.72 7.68
N LEU A 130 -0.47 20.98 6.47
CA LEU A 130 -0.54 20.02 5.36
C LEU A 130 0.76 20.04 4.57
N GLU A 131 1.36 18.85 4.39
CA GLU A 131 2.57 18.65 3.60
C GLU A 131 2.40 17.53 2.60
N LEU A 132 2.67 17.82 1.32
CA LEU A 132 2.68 16.85 0.24
C LEU A 132 4.12 16.46 -0.11
N HIS A 133 4.41 15.17 -0.06
CA HIS A 133 5.73 14.61 -0.29
C HIS A 133 5.75 13.72 -1.53
N ALA A 134 6.72 13.97 -2.42
CA ALA A 134 6.94 13.15 -3.61
C ALA A 134 7.55 11.80 -3.24
N GLY A 135 6.94 10.73 -3.72
CA GLY A 135 7.43 9.36 -3.60
C GLY A 135 7.91 8.79 -4.92
N ILE A 136 7.55 7.55 -5.21
CA ILE A 136 8.00 6.80 -6.38
C ILE A 136 6.85 6.60 -7.35
N SER A 137 7.06 6.94 -8.64
CA SER A 137 6.08 6.80 -9.73
C SER A 137 4.78 7.52 -9.36
N TYR A 138 3.67 6.84 -9.33
CA TYR A 138 2.35 7.36 -8.97
C TYR A 138 2.06 7.43 -7.47
N ARG A 139 2.98 6.98 -6.60
CA ARG A 139 2.78 6.85 -5.14
C ARG A 139 3.47 7.96 -4.39
N HIS A 140 2.70 8.73 -3.64
CA HIS A 140 3.13 9.90 -2.88
C HIS A 140 2.51 9.88 -1.48
N CYS A 141 2.89 10.82 -0.64
CA CYS A 141 2.40 10.91 0.72
C CYS A 141 1.88 12.32 1.02
N LEU A 142 0.72 12.40 1.64
CA LEU A 142 0.19 13.61 2.26
C LEU A 142 0.32 13.45 3.76
N VAL A 143 0.91 14.42 4.44
CA VAL A 143 0.94 14.51 5.90
C VAL A 143 0.00 15.63 6.34
N ILE A 144 -0.82 15.33 7.34
CA ILE A 144 -1.68 16.30 8.00
C ILE A 144 -1.23 16.38 9.45
N HIS A 145 -0.72 17.54 9.85
CA HIS A 145 -0.22 17.77 11.19
C HIS A 145 -1.33 18.04 12.20
N ASN A 146 -1.17 17.49 13.40
CA ASN A 146 -2.11 17.67 14.52
C ASN A 146 -3.57 17.38 14.15
N ALA A 147 -3.80 16.28 13.42
CA ALA A 147 -5.11 15.86 12.96
C ALA A 147 -5.64 14.65 13.73
N GLU A 148 -6.96 14.49 13.75
CA GLU A 148 -7.62 13.31 14.29
C GLU A 148 -7.99 12.33 13.15
N LEU A 149 -7.81 11.03 13.40
CA LEU A 149 -8.28 9.99 12.50
C LEU A 149 -9.80 9.95 12.52
N GLY A 150 -10.43 10.04 11.37
CA GLY A 150 -11.90 10.03 11.26
C GLY A 150 -12.41 10.01 9.83
N THR A 151 -11.49 10.09 8.85
CA THR A 151 -11.87 10.13 7.43
C THR A 151 -11.81 8.73 6.83
N ASP A 152 -12.92 8.30 6.23
CA ASP A 152 -12.97 7.08 5.41
C ASP A 152 -12.37 7.36 4.04
N LEU A 153 -11.35 6.59 3.69
CA LEU A 153 -10.64 6.70 2.42
C LEU A 153 -10.77 5.42 1.62
N THR A 154 -11.14 5.56 0.35
CA THR A 154 -11.22 4.42 -0.57
C THR A 154 -9.93 4.32 -1.39
N PRO A 155 -9.22 3.18 -1.35
CA PRO A 155 -8.03 2.99 -2.16
C PRO A 155 -8.33 3.06 -3.66
N PRO A 156 -7.57 3.83 -4.46
CA PRO A 156 -7.82 4.00 -5.89
C PRO A 156 -7.90 2.69 -6.69
N HIS A 157 -7.11 1.68 -6.34
CA HIS A 157 -7.10 0.39 -7.03
C HIS A 157 -8.37 -0.45 -6.84
N ASP A 158 -9.20 -0.13 -5.83
CA ASP A 158 -10.46 -0.82 -5.57
C ASP A 158 -11.64 -0.26 -6.38
N ILE A 159 -11.43 0.89 -7.03
CA ILE A 159 -12.49 1.62 -7.74
C ILE A 159 -12.23 1.77 -9.24
N THR A 160 -11.27 1.08 -9.81
CA THR A 160 -11.02 1.07 -11.24
C THR A 160 -12.29 0.67 -12.01
N GLY A 161 -12.68 1.46 -13.00
CA GLY A 161 -13.90 1.30 -13.77
C GLY A 161 -15.18 1.80 -13.09
N LYS A 162 -15.08 2.49 -11.94
CA LYS A 162 -16.24 3.05 -11.22
C LYS A 162 -16.18 4.58 -11.20
N PRO A 163 -17.35 5.25 -11.18
CA PRO A 163 -17.42 6.69 -10.92
C PRO A 163 -16.89 7.04 -9.53
N ILE A 164 -16.16 8.17 -9.44
CA ILE A 164 -15.52 8.57 -8.17
C ILE A 164 -16.49 9.14 -7.13
N ARG A 165 -17.71 9.55 -7.54
CA ARG A 165 -18.69 10.22 -6.69
C ARG A 165 -18.90 9.56 -5.32
N ASN A 166 -19.02 8.23 -5.31
CA ASN A 166 -19.30 7.46 -4.09
C ASN A 166 -18.03 7.00 -3.35
N CYS A 167 -16.88 7.47 -3.80
CA CYS A 167 -15.57 7.04 -3.31
C CYS A 167 -14.71 8.22 -2.85
N MET A 168 -15.29 9.42 -2.82
CA MET A 168 -14.64 10.60 -2.29
C MET A 168 -14.40 10.46 -0.78
N PRO A 169 -13.35 11.06 -0.23
CA PRO A 169 -13.15 11.08 1.21
C PRO A 169 -14.41 11.53 1.95
N ALA A 170 -14.76 10.81 3.01
CA ALA A 170 -15.94 11.08 3.84
C ALA A 170 -15.55 11.00 5.32
N GLY A 171 -16.18 11.86 6.15
CA GLY A 171 -15.93 11.94 7.59
C GLY A 171 -16.44 13.22 8.18
#